data_a96af7a9ab23988b713927cfdab84c53
#
_entry.id   a96af7a9ab23988b713927cfdab84c53
#
_cell.length_a   1.000
_cell.length_b   1.000
_cell.length_c   1.000
_cell.angle_alpha   90.00
_cell.angle_beta   90.00
_cell.angle_gamma   90.00
#
_symmetry.space_group_name_H-M   'P 1'
#
loop_
_entity.id
_entity.type
_entity.pdbx_description
1 polymer ?
#
loop_
_entity_poly.entity_id
_entity_poly.type
_entity_poly.pdbx_seq_one_letter_code
_entity_poly.pdbx_strand_id
1 'polypeptide(L)'
;MSIKKIVLFAGTTEGHRLCECFVQNKWQAEVFVATEYGREILPQAPNLHIHAGRLDVKQIYSQLTQIRPVCVLDATHPYADEVTKNIKEACQTAGVPYMRILRENTDMTENVTGSAKAHIRVADSMREAVDLLNDKPYLEKNILLTTGSKHLPDYTKIQDYQNRAYLRLLPSPEMLQKAVDTGFLPAHLIAMQGPFSQELNVALIKQSGIGVLVTKQSGKSGGFEEKISAAEQTGTDVIVIKRPKQEDGKNLSEAEAELKKLMT
;
A
#
# COMPACT_ATOMS: atom_id res chain seq x y z
N MET A 1 -28.41 6.52 -27.17
CA MET A 1 -26.98 6.23 -26.93
C MET A 1 -26.86 5.62 -25.56
N SER A 2 -26.16 4.49 -25.40
CA SER A 2 -25.90 3.95 -24.05
C SER A 2 -24.95 4.88 -23.30
N ILE A 3 -25.22 5.11 -22.00
CA ILE A 3 -24.36 5.93 -21.16
C ILE A 3 -23.01 5.22 -21.03
N LYS A 4 -21.91 5.89 -21.43
CA LYS A 4 -20.56 5.38 -21.23
C LYS A 4 -20.25 5.29 -19.74
N LYS A 5 -19.76 4.16 -19.26
CA LYS A 5 -19.40 3.93 -17.87
C LYS A 5 -17.90 3.60 -17.75
N ILE A 6 -17.30 4.02 -16.65
CA ILE A 6 -15.92 3.70 -16.25
C ILE A 6 -16.00 2.74 -15.07
N VAL A 7 -15.08 1.80 -14.98
CA VAL A 7 -14.84 1.02 -13.76
C VAL A 7 -13.51 1.46 -13.17
N LEU A 8 -13.49 1.75 -11.86
CA LEU A 8 -12.30 2.12 -11.11
C LEU A 8 -12.14 1.19 -9.91
N PHE A 9 -10.99 0.54 -9.82
CA PHE A 9 -10.55 -0.09 -8.57
C PHE A 9 -9.68 0.90 -7.81
N ALA A 10 -10.20 1.44 -6.70
CA ALA A 10 -9.54 2.48 -5.93
C ALA A 10 -8.92 1.92 -4.64
N GLY A 11 -7.89 2.59 -4.13
CA GLY A 11 -7.18 2.20 -2.91
C GLY A 11 -6.00 3.10 -2.61
N THR A 12 -5.82 4.16 -3.40
CA THR A 12 -4.73 5.13 -3.28
C THR A 12 -5.23 6.55 -3.43
N THR A 13 -4.36 7.52 -3.17
CA THR A 13 -4.63 8.95 -3.40
C THR A 13 -4.99 9.23 -4.87
N GLU A 14 -4.37 8.50 -5.80
CA GLU A 14 -4.65 8.61 -7.24
C GLU A 14 -6.08 8.16 -7.55
N GLY A 15 -6.54 7.08 -6.92
CA GLY A 15 -7.94 6.63 -7.01
C GLY A 15 -8.93 7.66 -6.49
N HIS A 16 -8.61 8.34 -5.38
CA HIS A 16 -9.43 9.44 -4.84
C HIS A 16 -9.51 10.60 -5.84
N ARG A 17 -8.38 11.06 -6.38
CA ARG A 17 -8.33 12.14 -7.38
C ARG A 17 -9.10 11.81 -8.66
N LEU A 18 -9.05 10.54 -9.09
CA LEU A 18 -9.87 10.10 -10.23
C LEU A 18 -11.36 10.19 -9.93
N CYS A 19 -11.80 9.84 -8.72
CA CYS A 19 -13.19 10.04 -8.31
C CYS A 19 -13.60 11.52 -8.36
N GLU A 20 -12.75 12.44 -7.88
CA GLU A 20 -12.99 13.87 -7.99
C GLU A 20 -13.11 14.33 -9.45
N CYS A 21 -12.20 13.83 -10.32
CA CYS A 21 -12.25 14.11 -11.77
C CYS A 21 -13.56 13.60 -12.39
N PHE A 22 -14.05 12.41 -12.02
CA PHE A 22 -15.32 11.87 -12.52
C PHE A 22 -16.51 12.71 -12.06
N VAL A 23 -16.50 13.19 -10.81
CA VAL A 23 -17.53 14.11 -10.30
C VAL A 23 -17.56 15.41 -11.10
N GLN A 24 -16.41 16.03 -11.30
CA GLN A 24 -16.28 17.30 -12.03
C GLN A 24 -16.75 17.21 -13.48
N ASN A 25 -16.44 16.09 -14.15
CA ASN A 25 -16.83 15.86 -15.55
C ASN A 25 -18.19 15.17 -15.71
N LYS A 26 -18.89 14.85 -14.62
CA LYS A 26 -20.16 14.12 -14.60
C LYS A 26 -20.10 12.75 -15.30
N TRP A 27 -18.94 12.10 -15.29
CA TRP A 27 -18.76 10.77 -15.86
C TRP A 27 -19.32 9.71 -14.94
N GLN A 28 -20.07 8.76 -15.49
CA GLN A 28 -20.63 7.65 -14.73
C GLN A 28 -19.55 6.63 -14.41
N ALA A 29 -19.40 6.29 -13.15
CA ALA A 29 -18.39 5.33 -12.72
C ALA A 29 -18.91 4.36 -11.65
N GLU A 30 -18.50 3.10 -11.79
CA GLU A 30 -18.61 2.06 -10.77
C GLU A 30 -17.24 1.94 -10.10
N VAL A 31 -17.17 2.24 -8.82
CA VAL A 31 -15.92 2.32 -8.06
C VAL A 31 -15.87 1.19 -7.05
N PHE A 32 -14.82 0.38 -7.10
CA PHE A 32 -14.61 -0.74 -6.19
C PHE A 32 -13.48 -0.44 -5.21
N VAL A 33 -13.73 -0.64 -3.93
CA VAL A 33 -12.76 -0.49 -2.82
C VAL A 33 -12.77 -1.72 -1.94
N ALA A 34 -11.65 -2.02 -1.30
CA ALA A 34 -11.51 -3.25 -0.50
C ALA A 34 -12.25 -3.22 0.84
N THR A 35 -12.60 -2.03 1.37
CA THR A 35 -13.14 -1.86 2.74
C THR A 35 -14.22 -0.79 2.78
N GLU A 36 -15.12 -0.88 3.79
CA GLU A 36 -16.11 0.17 4.07
C GLU A 36 -15.45 1.53 4.36
N TYR A 37 -14.36 1.54 5.09
CA TYR A 37 -13.59 2.76 5.32
C TYR A 37 -13.13 3.40 3.99
N GLY A 38 -12.65 2.58 3.03
CA GLY A 38 -12.30 3.07 1.69
C GLY A 38 -13.48 3.71 0.97
N ARG A 39 -14.72 3.22 1.19
CA ARG A 39 -15.95 3.80 0.64
C ARG A 39 -16.27 5.14 1.29
N GLU A 40 -16.14 5.24 2.62
CA GLU A 40 -16.48 6.45 3.37
C GLU A 40 -15.60 7.66 3.03
N ILE A 41 -14.33 7.43 2.72
CA ILE A 41 -13.39 8.52 2.42
C ILE A 41 -13.45 9.02 0.97
N LEU A 42 -14.16 8.32 0.08
CA LEU A 42 -14.30 8.75 -1.32
C LEU A 42 -15.41 9.80 -1.49
N PRO A 43 -15.33 10.69 -2.50
CA PRO A 43 -16.39 11.63 -2.82
C PRO A 43 -17.72 10.92 -3.05
N GLN A 44 -18.79 11.40 -2.42
CA GLN A 44 -20.14 10.90 -2.63
C GLN A 44 -20.85 11.76 -3.67
N ALA A 45 -21.24 11.20 -4.80
CA ALA A 45 -21.91 11.92 -5.88
C ALA A 45 -22.85 11.00 -6.66
N PRO A 46 -23.94 11.53 -7.28
CA PRO A 46 -24.93 10.71 -7.98
C PRO A 46 -24.38 9.92 -9.18
N ASN A 47 -23.25 10.32 -9.73
CA ASN A 47 -22.58 9.67 -10.86
C ASN A 47 -21.50 8.67 -10.42
N LEU A 48 -21.29 8.49 -9.11
CA LEU A 48 -20.37 7.49 -8.56
C LEU A 48 -21.14 6.44 -7.77
N HIS A 49 -21.04 5.18 -8.21
CA HIS A 49 -21.56 4.04 -7.48
C HIS A 49 -20.39 3.30 -6.82
N ILE A 50 -20.29 3.42 -5.48
CA ILE A 50 -19.13 2.90 -4.74
C ILE A 50 -19.49 1.60 -4.04
N HIS A 51 -18.74 0.55 -4.35
CA HIS A 51 -18.89 -0.80 -3.83
C HIS A 51 -17.71 -1.14 -2.92
N ALA A 52 -17.99 -1.59 -1.69
CA ALA A 52 -16.98 -2.05 -0.77
C ALA A 52 -16.96 -3.59 -0.71
N GLY A 53 -15.76 -4.15 -0.70
CA GLY A 53 -15.53 -5.59 -0.62
C GLY A 53 -14.39 -6.05 -1.51
N ARG A 54 -13.83 -7.20 -1.17
CA ARG A 54 -12.81 -7.84 -2.01
C ARG A 54 -13.49 -8.72 -3.04
N LEU A 55 -13.04 -8.62 -4.28
CA LEU A 55 -13.56 -9.38 -5.40
C LEU A 55 -12.49 -10.35 -5.92
N ASP A 56 -12.89 -11.57 -6.22
CA ASP A 56 -12.09 -12.52 -6.99
C ASP A 56 -12.23 -12.30 -8.51
N VAL A 57 -11.45 -13.03 -9.30
CA VAL A 57 -11.45 -12.93 -10.77
C VAL A 57 -12.84 -13.13 -11.37
N LYS A 58 -13.62 -14.12 -10.87
CA LYS A 58 -14.95 -14.46 -11.41
C LYS A 58 -15.95 -13.35 -11.10
N GLN A 59 -15.89 -12.81 -9.90
CA GLN A 59 -16.74 -11.70 -9.48
C GLN A 59 -16.43 -10.44 -10.29
N ILE A 60 -15.14 -10.11 -10.49
CA ILE A 60 -14.74 -8.98 -11.34
C ILE A 60 -15.25 -9.18 -12.77
N TYR A 61 -15.03 -10.34 -13.37
CA TYR A 61 -15.52 -10.67 -14.71
C TYR A 61 -17.04 -10.48 -14.82
N SER A 62 -17.80 -10.98 -13.83
CA SER A 62 -19.26 -10.82 -13.79
C SER A 62 -19.68 -9.35 -13.77
N GLN A 63 -18.99 -8.53 -12.94
CA GLN A 63 -19.25 -7.09 -12.91
C GLN A 63 -18.95 -6.42 -14.26
N LEU A 64 -17.81 -6.73 -14.88
CA LEU A 64 -17.43 -6.14 -16.16
C LEU A 64 -18.42 -6.50 -17.29
N THR A 65 -18.90 -7.73 -17.32
CA THR A 65 -19.90 -8.16 -18.33
C THR A 65 -21.26 -7.50 -18.13
N GLN A 66 -21.65 -7.23 -16.90
CA GLN A 66 -22.90 -6.53 -16.58
C GLN A 66 -22.81 -5.02 -16.83
N ILE A 67 -21.72 -4.37 -16.39
CA ILE A 67 -21.52 -2.92 -16.48
C ILE A 67 -21.18 -2.51 -17.93
N ARG A 68 -20.40 -3.33 -18.65
CA ARG A 68 -19.86 -3.06 -19.99
C ARG A 68 -19.14 -1.72 -20.07
N PRO A 69 -18.11 -1.51 -19.25
CA PRO A 69 -17.44 -0.23 -19.18
C PRO A 69 -16.60 0.04 -20.44
N VAL A 70 -16.34 1.30 -20.73
CA VAL A 70 -15.43 1.71 -21.81
C VAL A 70 -13.97 1.41 -21.47
N CYS A 71 -13.64 1.41 -20.19
CA CYS A 71 -12.32 1.01 -19.68
C CYS A 71 -12.38 0.68 -18.19
N VAL A 72 -11.36 -0.03 -17.71
CA VAL A 72 -11.09 -0.33 -16.31
C VAL A 72 -9.81 0.38 -15.88
N LEU A 73 -9.88 1.15 -14.80
CA LEU A 73 -8.75 1.80 -14.17
C LEU A 73 -8.38 1.06 -12.90
N ASP A 74 -7.12 0.69 -12.78
CA ASP A 74 -6.57 0.07 -11.58
C ASP A 74 -5.68 1.06 -10.82
N ALA A 75 -6.26 1.74 -9.84
CA ALA A 75 -5.59 2.62 -8.90
C ALA A 75 -5.49 1.97 -7.50
N THR A 76 -5.31 0.65 -7.47
CA THR A 76 -5.07 -0.08 -6.22
C THR A 76 -3.65 0.16 -5.71
N HIS A 77 -3.40 -0.19 -4.45
CA HIS A 77 -2.08 0.03 -3.84
C HIS A 77 -1.00 -0.78 -4.57
N PRO A 78 0.22 -0.22 -4.81
CA PRO A 78 1.31 -0.90 -5.53
C PRO A 78 1.71 -2.28 -4.99
N TYR A 79 1.42 -2.56 -3.71
CA TYR A 79 1.67 -3.86 -3.07
C TYR A 79 0.44 -4.80 -3.04
N ALA A 80 -0.62 -4.45 -3.77
CA ALA A 80 -1.83 -5.26 -3.89
C ALA A 80 -1.79 -6.15 -5.14
N ASP A 81 -0.72 -6.92 -5.29
CA ASP A 81 -0.40 -7.71 -6.50
C ASP A 81 -1.51 -8.67 -6.88
N GLU A 82 -2.16 -9.29 -5.89
CA GLU A 82 -3.24 -10.26 -6.11
C GLU A 82 -4.45 -9.62 -6.81
N VAL A 83 -4.96 -8.50 -6.29
CA VAL A 83 -6.11 -7.84 -6.90
C VAL A 83 -5.76 -7.25 -8.27
N THR A 84 -4.56 -6.71 -8.47
CA THR A 84 -4.10 -6.24 -9.78
C THR A 84 -4.07 -7.38 -10.81
N LYS A 85 -3.57 -8.56 -10.41
CA LYS A 85 -3.59 -9.76 -11.25
C LYS A 85 -5.02 -10.16 -11.60
N ASN A 86 -5.91 -10.21 -10.61
CA ASN A 86 -7.32 -10.56 -10.81
C ASN A 86 -8.02 -9.59 -11.76
N ILE A 87 -7.77 -8.28 -11.63
CA ILE A 87 -8.35 -7.25 -12.51
C ILE A 87 -7.88 -7.45 -13.97
N LYS A 88 -6.56 -7.65 -14.17
CA LYS A 88 -5.99 -7.87 -15.51
C LYS A 88 -6.58 -9.09 -16.18
N GLU A 89 -6.64 -10.22 -15.47
CA GLU A 89 -7.20 -11.47 -15.99
C GLU A 89 -8.67 -11.32 -16.37
N ALA A 90 -9.47 -10.67 -15.50
CA ALA A 90 -10.88 -10.42 -15.77
C ALA A 90 -11.08 -9.47 -16.98
N CYS A 91 -10.27 -8.41 -17.09
CA CYS A 91 -10.32 -7.48 -18.21
C CYS A 91 -9.95 -8.17 -19.53
N GLN A 92 -8.90 -8.99 -19.53
CA GLN A 92 -8.48 -9.76 -20.69
C GLN A 92 -9.60 -10.72 -21.16
N THR A 93 -10.22 -11.43 -20.22
CA THR A 93 -11.31 -12.36 -20.51
C THR A 93 -12.56 -11.66 -21.01
N ALA A 94 -12.89 -10.48 -20.47
CA ALA A 94 -14.04 -9.68 -20.85
C ALA A 94 -13.81 -8.83 -22.11
N GLY A 95 -12.58 -8.74 -22.63
CA GLY A 95 -12.22 -7.88 -23.75
C GLY A 95 -12.34 -6.38 -23.45
N VAL A 96 -12.17 -5.97 -22.19
CA VAL A 96 -12.30 -4.57 -21.76
C VAL A 96 -10.92 -3.94 -21.63
N PRO A 97 -10.70 -2.71 -22.15
CA PRO A 97 -9.45 -1.99 -22.00
C PRO A 97 -9.07 -1.81 -20.52
N TYR A 98 -7.83 -2.14 -20.17
CA TYR A 98 -7.28 -2.01 -18.83
C TYR A 98 -6.20 -0.94 -18.79
N MET A 99 -6.19 -0.11 -17.75
CA MET A 99 -5.20 0.92 -17.52
C MET A 99 -4.72 0.89 -16.07
N ARG A 100 -3.44 0.60 -15.84
CA ARG A 100 -2.81 0.74 -14.52
C ARG A 100 -2.50 2.20 -14.26
N ILE A 101 -2.90 2.70 -13.09
CA ILE A 101 -2.56 4.05 -12.64
C ILE A 101 -1.31 3.98 -11.78
N LEU A 102 -0.26 4.63 -12.25
CA LEU A 102 1.02 4.71 -11.54
C LEU A 102 1.03 5.95 -10.66
N ARG A 103 1.56 5.77 -9.49
CA ARG A 103 1.93 6.88 -8.63
C ARG A 103 3.15 7.57 -9.21
N GLU A 104 3.18 8.90 -9.23
CA GLU A 104 4.40 9.63 -9.57
C GLU A 104 5.55 9.14 -8.69
N ASN A 105 6.61 8.67 -9.35
CA ASN A 105 7.82 8.24 -8.67
C ASN A 105 8.53 9.49 -8.13
N THR A 106 8.44 9.74 -6.85
CA THR A 106 9.52 10.41 -6.16
C THR A 106 10.59 9.33 -5.96
N ASP A 107 11.58 9.29 -6.85
CA ASP A 107 12.79 8.47 -6.70
C ASP A 107 13.57 8.96 -5.47
N MET A 108 13.12 8.51 -4.31
CA MET A 108 13.72 8.86 -3.02
C MET A 108 14.92 7.96 -2.67
N THR A 109 15.20 6.92 -3.49
CA THR A 109 16.32 6.01 -3.26
C THR A 109 17.68 6.65 -3.56
N GLU A 110 17.75 7.60 -4.49
CA GLU A 110 19.01 8.31 -4.78
C GLU A 110 19.42 9.29 -3.68
N ASN A 111 18.44 9.81 -2.90
CA ASN A 111 18.70 10.77 -1.83
C ASN A 111 18.88 10.13 -0.43
N VAL A 112 18.63 8.82 -0.30
CA VAL A 112 18.62 8.15 1.03
C VAL A 112 20.00 7.57 1.38
N THR A 113 20.95 7.54 0.44
CA THR A 113 22.28 6.97 0.66
C THR A 113 23.29 7.90 1.37
N GLY A 114 22.86 9.08 1.82
CA GLY A 114 23.78 10.15 2.22
C GLY A 114 23.82 10.55 3.72
N SER A 115 23.08 9.93 4.63
CA SER A 115 23.12 10.36 6.02
C SER A 115 24.14 9.57 6.86
N ALA A 116 25.03 10.31 7.51
CA ALA A 116 26.14 9.78 8.32
C ALA A 116 25.72 9.13 9.64
N LYS A 117 24.43 9.09 9.98
CA LYS A 117 23.94 8.66 11.31
C LYS A 117 23.08 7.40 11.33
N ALA A 118 22.46 7.02 10.22
CA ALA A 118 21.66 5.80 10.11
C ALA A 118 22.17 4.97 8.94
N HIS A 119 22.45 3.68 9.16
CA HIS A 119 22.77 2.77 8.05
C HIS A 119 21.49 2.33 7.37
N ILE A 120 21.30 2.77 6.13
CA ILE A 120 20.13 2.39 5.33
C ILE A 120 20.53 1.25 4.39
N ARG A 121 19.83 0.14 4.51
CA ARG A 121 19.93 -0.98 3.57
C ARG A 121 18.63 -1.12 2.79
N VAL A 122 18.76 -1.47 1.54
CA VAL A 122 17.62 -1.67 0.63
C VAL A 122 17.50 -3.16 0.36
N ALA A 123 16.30 -3.71 0.56
CA ALA A 123 15.95 -5.09 0.25
C ALA A 123 14.96 -5.12 -0.92
N ASP A 124 15.16 -6.02 -1.87
CA ASP A 124 14.28 -6.17 -3.03
C ASP A 124 12.95 -6.86 -2.67
N SER A 125 12.92 -7.56 -1.53
CA SER A 125 11.73 -8.29 -1.06
C SER A 125 11.67 -8.37 0.46
N MET A 126 10.50 -8.77 1.00
CA MET A 126 10.34 -9.09 2.42
C MET A 126 11.24 -10.25 2.84
N ARG A 127 11.43 -11.25 1.97
CA ARG A 127 12.30 -12.40 2.23
C ARG A 127 13.74 -11.93 2.46
N GLU A 128 14.27 -11.10 1.58
CA GLU A 128 15.62 -10.55 1.73
C GLU A 128 15.75 -9.69 2.99
N ALA A 129 14.71 -8.91 3.33
CA ALA A 129 14.71 -8.15 4.58
C ALA A 129 14.77 -9.07 5.81
N VAL A 130 14.10 -10.22 5.79
CA VAL A 130 14.17 -11.24 6.84
C VAL A 130 15.56 -11.87 6.89
N ASP A 131 16.16 -12.20 5.76
CA ASP A 131 17.50 -12.75 5.69
C ASP A 131 18.52 -11.76 6.29
N LEU A 132 18.43 -10.47 5.96
CA LEU A 132 19.25 -9.42 6.56
C LEU A 132 19.08 -9.33 8.07
N LEU A 133 17.83 -9.42 8.59
CA LEU A 133 17.53 -9.34 10.02
C LEU A 133 18.09 -10.54 10.82
N ASN A 134 18.36 -11.66 10.15
CA ASN A 134 18.93 -12.85 10.73
C ASN A 134 20.48 -12.87 10.68
N ASP A 135 21.08 -11.85 10.04
CA ASP A 135 22.52 -11.68 9.95
C ASP A 135 23.05 -10.56 10.86
N LYS A 136 24.35 -10.53 11.11
CA LYS A 136 25.01 -9.38 11.73
C LYS A 136 24.98 -8.16 10.79
N PRO A 137 24.76 -6.95 11.31
CA PRO A 137 24.74 -6.57 12.75
C PRO A 137 23.34 -6.55 13.39
N TYR A 138 22.28 -7.15 12.77
CA TYR A 138 20.90 -6.99 13.20
C TYR A 138 20.40 -8.10 14.13
N LEU A 139 21.12 -9.22 14.23
CA LEU A 139 20.67 -10.44 14.92
C LEU A 139 20.21 -10.22 16.37
N GLU A 140 20.85 -9.29 17.09
CA GLU A 140 20.54 -9.00 18.50
C GLU A 140 19.75 -7.70 18.71
N LYS A 141 19.37 -7.01 17.61
CA LYS A 141 18.66 -5.73 17.70
C LYS A 141 17.15 -5.94 17.79
N ASN A 142 16.48 -5.12 18.61
CA ASN A 142 15.02 -5.00 18.51
C ASN A 142 14.62 -4.39 17.18
N ILE A 143 13.53 -4.89 16.63
CA ILE A 143 13.06 -4.56 15.29
C ILE A 143 11.72 -3.86 15.37
N LEU A 144 11.54 -2.74 14.65
CA LEU A 144 10.23 -2.14 14.44
C LEU A 144 9.75 -2.44 13.00
N LEU A 145 8.78 -3.34 12.88
CA LEU A 145 8.15 -3.71 11.62
C LEU A 145 7.00 -2.75 11.30
N THR A 146 7.16 -1.88 10.30
CA THR A 146 6.13 -0.90 9.88
C THR A 146 5.50 -1.23 8.53
N THR A 147 5.59 -2.49 8.12
CA THR A 147 5.15 -2.99 6.82
C THR A 147 3.76 -3.62 6.85
N GLY A 148 3.09 -3.59 8.01
CA GLY A 148 1.71 -4.07 8.22
C GLY A 148 1.61 -5.60 8.36
N SER A 149 0.37 -6.10 8.45
CA SER A 149 0.07 -7.51 8.76
C SER A 149 0.15 -8.48 7.58
N LYS A 150 0.28 -8.00 6.34
CA LYS A 150 0.32 -8.87 5.13
C LYS A 150 1.45 -9.92 5.19
N HIS A 151 2.54 -9.60 5.86
CA HIS A 151 3.76 -10.41 5.91
C HIS A 151 3.94 -11.18 7.23
N LEU A 152 2.88 -11.37 8.02
CA LEU A 152 2.94 -12.14 9.26
C LEU A 152 3.66 -13.49 9.12
N PRO A 153 3.38 -14.33 8.09
CA PRO A 153 4.10 -15.59 7.90
C PRO A 153 5.60 -15.43 7.60
N ASP A 154 6.00 -14.29 7.03
CA ASP A 154 7.42 -14.03 6.78
C ASP A 154 8.14 -13.61 8.06
N TYR A 155 7.48 -12.88 8.94
CA TYR A 155 8.07 -12.42 10.20
C TYR A 155 8.40 -13.56 11.15
N THR A 156 7.68 -14.69 11.11
CA THR A 156 7.99 -15.88 11.92
C THR A 156 9.33 -16.52 11.56
N LYS A 157 9.90 -16.17 10.41
CA LYS A 157 11.23 -16.64 9.98
C LYS A 157 12.38 -15.78 10.54
N ILE A 158 12.05 -14.65 11.17
CA ILE A 158 13.04 -13.83 11.88
C ILE A 158 13.41 -14.56 13.18
N GLN A 159 14.69 -14.80 13.37
CA GLN A 159 15.18 -15.46 14.58
C GLN A 159 14.77 -14.65 15.83
N ASP A 160 14.20 -15.34 16.82
CA ASP A 160 13.71 -14.75 18.07
C ASP A 160 12.72 -13.58 17.88
N TYR A 161 11.89 -13.63 16.82
CA TYR A 161 10.94 -12.55 16.50
C TYR A 161 9.98 -12.22 17.64
N GLN A 162 9.59 -13.22 18.44
CA GLN A 162 8.65 -13.06 19.54
C GLN A 162 9.16 -12.08 20.59
N ASN A 163 10.46 -12.10 20.88
CA ASN A 163 11.07 -11.26 21.93
C ASN A 163 11.60 -9.94 21.41
N ARG A 164 11.98 -9.85 20.11
CA ARG A 164 12.64 -8.66 19.58
C ARG A 164 11.89 -7.91 18.50
N ALA A 165 10.80 -8.47 17.92
CA ALA A 165 10.05 -7.80 16.86
C ALA A 165 8.80 -7.10 17.40
N TYR A 166 8.75 -5.80 17.23
CA TYR A 166 7.58 -4.95 17.47
C TYR A 166 6.85 -4.72 16.15
N LEU A 167 5.58 -5.06 16.09
CA LEU A 167 4.78 -4.97 14.88
C LEU A 167 3.78 -3.81 14.96
N ARG A 168 3.91 -2.85 14.04
CA ARG A 168 2.93 -1.80 13.86
C ARG A 168 1.94 -2.16 12.75
N LEU A 169 0.65 -2.15 13.09
CA LEU A 169 -0.46 -2.54 12.23
C LEU A 169 -1.67 -1.64 12.44
N LEU A 170 -2.66 -1.74 11.55
CA LEU A 170 -3.92 -1.02 11.70
C LEU A 170 -4.69 -1.55 12.93
N PRO A 171 -5.48 -0.71 13.63
CA PRO A 171 -6.26 -1.08 14.81
C PRO A 171 -7.50 -1.89 14.44
N SER A 172 -7.30 -3.05 13.81
CA SER A 172 -8.35 -3.99 13.43
C SER A 172 -8.32 -5.20 14.38
N PRO A 173 -9.42 -5.55 15.03
CA PRO A 173 -9.48 -6.73 15.91
C PRO A 173 -9.03 -8.02 15.21
N GLU A 174 -9.42 -8.20 13.94
CA GLU A 174 -9.00 -9.35 13.13
C GLU A 174 -7.49 -9.40 12.92
N MET A 175 -6.88 -8.25 12.61
CA MET A 175 -5.42 -8.20 12.37
C MET A 175 -4.62 -8.37 13.65
N LEU A 176 -5.12 -7.85 14.77
CA LEU A 176 -4.53 -8.06 16.10
C LEU A 176 -4.58 -9.53 16.49
N GLN A 177 -5.75 -10.17 16.34
CA GLN A 177 -5.91 -11.59 16.63
C GLN A 177 -4.97 -12.43 15.76
N LYS A 178 -4.92 -12.16 14.46
CA LYS A 178 -3.98 -12.82 13.54
C LYS A 178 -2.51 -12.69 13.98
N ALA A 179 -2.10 -11.51 14.45
CA ALA A 179 -0.74 -11.30 14.92
C ALA A 179 -0.44 -12.13 16.19
N VAL A 180 -1.39 -12.17 17.13
CA VAL A 180 -1.30 -13.00 18.34
C VAL A 180 -1.26 -14.49 17.98
N ASP A 181 -2.14 -14.96 17.10
CA ASP A 181 -2.18 -16.36 16.64
C ASP A 181 -0.89 -16.76 15.91
N THR A 182 -0.20 -15.79 15.30
CA THR A 182 1.10 -15.99 14.65
C THR A 182 2.24 -16.05 15.66
N GLY A 183 1.99 -15.71 16.95
CA GLY A 183 2.96 -15.80 18.05
C GLY A 183 3.59 -14.47 18.47
N PHE A 184 3.12 -13.33 17.95
CA PHE A 184 3.57 -12.03 18.48
C PHE A 184 3.05 -11.81 19.89
N LEU A 185 3.92 -11.33 20.79
CA LEU A 185 3.50 -10.94 22.12
C LEU A 185 2.58 -9.71 22.05
N PRO A 186 1.44 -9.68 22.77
CA PRO A 186 0.57 -8.51 22.81
C PRO A 186 1.29 -7.21 23.18
N ALA A 187 2.29 -7.27 24.06
CA ALA A 187 3.13 -6.13 24.44
C ALA A 187 3.97 -5.56 23.28
N HIS A 188 4.18 -6.31 22.22
CA HIS A 188 4.93 -5.91 21.03
C HIS A 188 4.03 -5.49 19.86
N LEU A 189 2.71 -5.42 20.05
CA LEU A 189 1.76 -4.97 19.04
C LEU A 189 1.43 -3.49 19.22
N ILE A 190 1.64 -2.71 18.15
CA ILE A 190 1.36 -1.28 18.10
C ILE A 190 0.21 -1.07 17.11
N ALA A 191 -1.03 -1.07 17.63
CA ALA A 191 -2.25 -0.92 16.83
C ALA A 191 -2.60 0.55 16.68
N MET A 192 -2.18 1.18 15.60
CA MET A 192 -2.40 2.60 15.32
C MET A 192 -2.57 2.86 13.83
N GLN A 193 -3.41 3.86 13.50
CA GLN A 193 -3.58 4.34 12.14
C GLN A 193 -2.70 5.55 11.88
N GLY A 194 -1.90 5.50 10.78
CA GLY A 194 -1.09 6.62 10.32
C GLY A 194 -1.89 7.71 9.57
N PRO A 195 -1.22 8.76 9.10
CA PRO A 195 0.24 8.95 9.13
C PRO A 195 0.79 9.28 10.50
N PHE A 196 2.09 9.01 10.71
CA PHE A 196 2.77 9.21 12.00
C PHE A 196 3.81 10.32 11.86
N SER A 197 3.86 11.23 12.82
CA SER A 197 4.89 12.27 12.87
C SER A 197 6.29 11.68 13.18
N GLN A 198 7.33 12.46 12.93
CA GLN A 198 8.69 12.10 13.29
C GLN A 198 8.82 11.88 14.81
N GLU A 199 8.23 12.77 15.62
CA GLU A 199 8.29 12.71 17.09
C GLU A 199 7.71 11.40 17.63
N LEU A 200 6.57 10.97 17.08
CA LEU A 200 5.94 9.71 17.47
C LEU A 200 6.81 8.51 17.08
N ASN A 201 7.40 8.52 15.89
CA ASN A 201 8.33 7.46 15.49
C ASN A 201 9.57 7.44 16.41
N VAL A 202 10.15 8.61 16.78
CA VAL A 202 11.26 8.71 17.74
C VAL A 202 10.86 8.16 19.09
N ALA A 203 9.67 8.50 19.60
CA ALA A 203 9.18 8.01 20.88
C ALA A 203 9.05 6.48 20.90
N LEU A 204 8.46 5.89 19.86
CA LEU A 204 8.32 4.43 19.74
C LEU A 204 9.69 3.72 19.65
N ILE A 205 10.61 4.27 18.87
CA ILE A 205 11.98 3.74 18.74
C ILE A 205 12.68 3.71 20.10
N LYS A 206 12.64 4.82 20.82
CA LYS A 206 13.29 4.94 22.14
C LYS A 206 12.63 4.06 23.19
N GLN A 207 11.30 4.07 23.27
CA GLN A 207 10.53 3.31 24.27
C GLN A 207 10.76 1.81 24.16
N SER A 208 10.89 1.30 22.93
CA SER A 208 11.06 -0.13 22.66
C SER A 208 12.52 -0.53 22.41
N GLY A 209 13.47 0.38 22.58
CA GLY A 209 14.90 0.11 22.34
C GLY A 209 15.21 -0.40 20.94
N ILE A 210 14.53 0.15 19.93
CA ILE A 210 14.62 -0.31 18.55
C ILE A 210 16.00 -0.01 17.96
N GLY A 211 16.68 -1.04 17.49
CA GLY A 211 17.97 -0.92 16.81
C GLY A 211 17.86 -0.96 15.28
N VAL A 212 16.75 -1.48 14.73
CA VAL A 212 16.49 -1.50 13.30
C VAL A 212 15.01 -1.31 12.99
N LEU A 213 14.73 -0.40 12.04
CA LEU A 213 13.39 -0.11 11.53
C LEU A 213 13.23 -0.75 10.14
N VAL A 214 12.17 -1.53 9.94
CA VAL A 214 11.80 -2.08 8.63
C VAL A 214 10.61 -1.32 8.07
N THR A 215 10.77 -0.74 6.89
CA THR A 215 9.72 0.03 6.21
C THR A 215 9.66 -0.29 4.73
N LYS A 216 8.53 0.03 4.09
CA LYS A 216 8.39 0.00 2.63
C LYS A 216 8.74 1.36 2.06
N GLN A 217 9.26 1.37 0.84
CA GLN A 217 9.39 2.60 0.06
C GLN A 217 7.98 3.13 -0.27
N SER A 218 7.37 3.81 0.70
CA SER A 218 6.05 4.44 0.58
C SER A 218 6.26 5.94 0.42
N GLY A 219 5.67 6.60 -0.58
CA GLY A 219 5.79 8.05 -0.72
C GLY A 219 5.28 8.83 0.51
N LYS A 220 5.17 10.16 0.41
CA LYS A 220 4.78 11.08 1.50
C LYS A 220 3.54 10.62 2.30
N SER A 221 2.49 10.13 1.63
CA SER A 221 1.30 9.61 2.31
C SER A 221 1.53 8.38 3.20
N GLY A 222 2.65 7.68 3.05
CA GLY A 222 3.04 6.54 3.89
C GLY A 222 3.95 6.92 5.06
N GLY A 223 4.25 8.22 5.23
CA GLY A 223 5.14 8.71 6.29
C GLY A 223 6.55 8.15 6.17
N PHE A 224 7.08 8.04 4.94
CA PHE A 224 8.42 7.48 4.73
C PHE A 224 9.50 8.43 5.25
N GLU A 225 9.41 9.72 4.92
CA GLU A 225 10.36 10.76 5.33
C GLU A 225 10.43 10.85 6.87
N GLU A 226 9.29 10.86 7.54
CA GLU A 226 9.19 10.94 9.00
C GLU A 226 9.84 9.73 9.70
N LYS A 227 9.77 8.55 9.07
CA LYS A 227 10.43 7.34 9.59
C LYS A 227 11.95 7.41 9.42
N ILE A 228 12.42 7.86 8.26
CA ILE A 228 13.86 8.03 8.00
C ILE A 228 14.43 9.09 8.93
N SER A 229 13.79 10.26 9.04
CA SER A 229 14.23 11.33 9.94
C SER A 229 14.26 10.89 11.41
N ALA A 230 13.27 10.08 11.84
CA ALA A 230 13.28 9.52 13.20
C ALA A 230 14.43 8.53 13.41
N ALA A 231 14.71 7.68 12.43
CA ALA A 231 15.83 6.74 12.49
C ALA A 231 17.17 7.46 12.54
N GLU A 232 17.36 8.50 11.73
CA GLU A 232 18.55 9.35 11.76
C GLU A 232 18.76 10.05 13.11
N GLN A 233 17.68 10.59 13.68
CA GLN A 233 17.71 11.26 14.98
C GLN A 233 18.08 10.31 16.11
N THR A 234 17.72 9.04 16.00
CA THR A 234 17.93 8.02 17.04
C THR A 234 19.15 7.14 16.81
N GLY A 235 19.81 7.23 15.64
CA GLY A 235 20.90 6.33 15.24
C GLY A 235 20.40 4.90 14.98
N THR A 236 19.14 4.74 14.60
CA THR A 236 18.51 3.45 14.31
C THR A 236 18.78 3.07 12.86
N ASP A 237 19.21 1.84 12.60
CA ASP A 237 19.38 1.35 11.23
C ASP A 237 18.02 1.18 10.54
N VAL A 238 18.02 1.27 9.20
CA VAL A 238 16.79 1.12 8.42
C VAL A 238 16.97 0.07 7.33
N ILE A 239 15.99 -0.84 7.23
CA ILE A 239 15.84 -1.73 6.07
C ILE A 239 14.63 -1.25 5.29
N VAL A 240 14.86 -0.79 4.06
CA VAL A 240 13.82 -0.31 3.15
C VAL A 240 13.50 -1.39 2.13
N ILE A 241 12.26 -1.87 2.16
CA ILE A 241 11.78 -2.80 1.13
C ILE A 241 11.37 -2.00 -0.09
N LYS A 242 12.02 -2.28 -1.22
CA LYS A 242 11.69 -1.65 -2.51
C LYS A 242 10.23 -1.88 -2.88
N ARG A 243 9.70 -0.98 -3.64
CA ARG A 243 8.45 -1.25 -4.36
C ARG A 243 8.71 -2.36 -5.38
N PRO A 244 7.75 -3.30 -5.57
CA PRO A 244 7.78 -4.15 -6.74
C PRO A 244 7.95 -3.27 -7.98
N LYS A 245 8.75 -3.73 -8.97
CA LYS A 245 8.86 -3.01 -10.24
C LYS A 245 7.44 -2.78 -10.75
N GLN A 246 7.07 -1.51 -10.91
CA GLN A 246 5.78 -1.18 -11.46
C GLN A 246 5.79 -1.64 -12.93
N GLU A 247 4.74 -2.37 -13.27
CA GLU A 247 4.46 -2.70 -14.67
C GLU A 247 4.11 -1.42 -15.45
N ASP A 248 4.10 -1.51 -16.77
CA ASP A 248 3.67 -0.42 -17.64
C ASP A 248 2.30 0.12 -17.19
N GLY A 249 2.22 1.44 -17.06
CA GLY A 249 1.01 2.12 -16.63
C GLY A 249 1.11 3.61 -16.94
N LYS A 250 0.06 4.35 -16.59
CA LYS A 250 -0.03 5.79 -16.85
C LYS A 250 -0.04 6.57 -15.54
N ASN A 251 0.59 7.73 -15.55
CA ASN A 251 0.39 8.67 -14.46
C ASN A 251 -1.03 9.27 -14.50
N LEU A 252 -1.40 10.00 -13.46
CA LEU A 252 -2.75 10.55 -13.33
C LEU A 252 -3.12 11.47 -14.51
N SER A 253 -2.22 12.35 -14.92
CA SER A 253 -2.44 13.31 -16.02
C SER A 253 -2.64 12.62 -17.37
N GLU A 254 -1.85 11.58 -17.65
CA GLU A 254 -1.98 10.76 -18.87
C GLU A 254 -3.31 9.99 -18.87
N ALA A 255 -3.69 9.45 -17.72
CA ALA A 255 -4.96 8.73 -17.58
C ALA A 255 -6.15 9.65 -17.78
N GLU A 256 -6.16 10.84 -17.20
CA GLU A 256 -7.21 11.85 -17.40
C GLU A 256 -7.32 12.30 -18.86
N ALA A 257 -6.19 12.51 -19.53
CA ALA A 257 -6.17 12.88 -20.95
C ALA A 257 -6.78 11.78 -21.85
N GLU A 258 -6.51 10.51 -21.54
CA GLU A 258 -7.08 9.39 -22.28
C GLU A 258 -8.56 9.21 -21.98
N LEU A 259 -8.97 9.33 -20.72
CA LEU A 259 -10.38 9.29 -20.33
C LEU A 259 -11.21 10.35 -21.07
N LYS A 260 -10.71 11.59 -21.19
CA LYS A 260 -11.38 12.64 -21.96
C LYS A 260 -11.66 12.21 -23.40
N LYS A 261 -10.72 11.50 -24.04
CA LYS A 261 -10.92 10.98 -25.40
C LYS A 261 -11.93 9.83 -25.46
N LEU A 262 -11.94 8.95 -24.45
CA LEU A 262 -12.85 7.81 -24.40
C LEU A 262 -14.29 8.22 -24.06
N MET A 263 -14.46 9.28 -23.29
CA MET A 263 -15.76 9.74 -22.79
C MET A 263 -16.44 10.76 -23.72
N THR A 264 -15.69 11.34 -24.64
CA THR A 264 -16.26 12.14 -25.77
C THR A 264 -16.86 11.20 -26.80
#